data_ed3eb86cf1a0963fb4fc793e2c9a6eb0
#
_entry.id   ed3eb86cf1a0963fb4fc793e2c9a6eb0
#
_cell.length_a   1.000
_cell.length_b   1.000
_cell.length_c   1.000
_cell.angle_alpha   90.00
_cell.angle_beta   90.00
_cell.angle_gamma   90.00
#
_symmetry.space_group_name_H-M   'P 1'
#
loop_
_entity.id
_entity.type
_entity.pdbx_description
1 polymer ?
#
loop_
_entity_poly.entity_id
_entity_poly.type
_entity_poly.pdbx_seq_one_letter_code
_entity_poly.pdbx_strand_id
1 'polypeptide(L)'
;MLKKIVNIRLSAANWLILSFLTVLATACSISYKFNGASIDYTKVKTITIRDFTNQAPYVNPTLAPQFTEDLKDIYIRQTRLQLVPSNGDLELEGEITGYDFAPMAVKEDAIASQTRLTIT
;
A
#
# COMPACT_ATOMS: atom_id res chain seq x y z
N MET A 1 3.94 9.97 60.28
CA MET A 1 5.14 9.85 59.43
C MET A 1 4.97 8.80 58.33
N LEU A 2 4.47 7.64 58.60
CA LEU A 2 4.26 6.57 57.59
C LEU A 2 3.28 6.95 56.45
N LYS A 3 2.20 7.66 56.73
CA LYS A 3 1.26 8.14 55.73
C LYS A 3 1.89 9.14 54.72
N LYS A 4 2.83 9.93 55.19
CA LYS A 4 3.52 10.93 54.33
C LYS A 4 4.50 10.25 53.37
N ILE A 5 5.15 9.19 53.81
CA ILE A 5 6.12 8.41 53.03
C ILE A 5 5.37 7.56 51.97
N VAL A 6 4.24 7.01 52.33
CA VAL A 6 3.38 6.26 51.41
C VAL A 6 2.83 7.15 50.31
N ASN A 7 2.40 8.37 50.63
CA ASN A 7 1.91 9.34 49.65
C ASN A 7 3.01 9.82 48.69
N ILE A 8 4.25 9.95 49.15
CA ILE A 8 5.37 10.33 48.29
C ILE A 8 5.72 9.19 47.32
N ARG A 9 5.67 7.96 47.81
CA ARG A 9 5.91 6.77 46.94
C ARG A 9 4.80 6.57 45.91
N LEU A 10 3.55 6.79 46.30
CA LEU A 10 2.43 6.76 45.38
C LEU A 10 2.50 7.88 44.32
N SER A 11 2.95 9.05 44.72
CA SER A 11 3.15 10.18 43.81
C SER A 11 4.28 9.93 42.83
N ALA A 12 5.40 9.35 43.26
CA ALA A 12 6.52 9.00 42.39
C ALA A 12 6.13 7.86 41.42
N ALA A 13 5.38 6.87 41.88
CA ALA A 13 4.88 5.80 41.03
C ALA A 13 3.90 6.32 39.97
N ASN A 14 2.99 7.21 40.36
CA ASN A 14 2.07 7.87 39.41
C ASN A 14 2.82 8.73 38.39
N TRP A 15 3.86 9.42 38.79
CA TRP A 15 4.70 10.22 37.90
C TRP A 15 5.46 9.33 36.89
N LEU A 16 5.95 8.19 37.34
CA LEU A 16 6.59 7.19 36.48
C LEU A 16 5.61 6.57 35.49
N ILE A 17 4.40 6.25 35.94
CA ILE A 17 3.34 5.70 35.10
C ILE A 17 2.90 6.74 34.05
N LEU A 18 2.74 8.00 34.45
CA LEU A 18 2.38 9.08 33.56
C LEU A 18 3.48 9.37 32.53
N SER A 19 4.74 9.34 32.95
CA SER A 19 5.91 9.48 32.06
C SER A 19 6.00 8.31 31.08
N PHE A 20 5.75 7.09 31.52
CA PHE A 20 5.75 5.91 30.68
C PHE A 20 4.59 5.95 29.67
N LEU A 21 3.42 6.43 30.07
CA LEU A 21 2.26 6.56 29.20
C LEU A 21 2.47 7.63 28.12
N THR A 22 3.18 8.71 28.43
CA THR A 22 3.51 9.74 27.42
C THR A 22 4.54 9.25 26.40
N VAL A 23 5.48 8.42 26.81
CA VAL A 23 6.45 7.81 25.89
C VAL A 23 5.77 6.80 24.95
N LEU A 24 4.77 6.03 25.44
CA LEU A 24 3.99 5.15 24.59
C LEU A 24 3.13 5.91 23.58
N ALA A 25 2.59 7.05 23.94
CA ALA A 25 1.76 7.86 23.06
C ALA A 25 2.54 8.45 21.87
N THR A 26 3.84 8.70 22.04
CA THR A 26 4.70 9.20 20.95
C THR A 26 5.20 8.09 20.01
N ALA A 27 5.10 6.83 20.43
CA ALA A 27 5.52 5.69 19.60
C ALA A 27 4.54 5.34 18.47
N CYS A 28 3.33 5.90 18.47
CA CYS A 28 2.31 5.63 17.45
C CYS A 28 2.40 6.52 16.20
N SER A 29 3.46 7.33 16.05
CA SER A 29 3.71 8.08 14.82
C SER A 29 4.58 7.27 13.85
N ILE A 30 4.14 6.07 13.50
CA ILE A 30 4.69 5.39 12.32
C ILE A 30 4.04 6.03 11.11
N SER A 31 4.63 7.12 10.65
CA SER A 31 4.38 7.59 9.31
C SER A 31 4.96 6.54 8.35
N TYR A 32 4.11 5.70 7.79
CA TYR A 32 4.44 4.93 6.62
C TYR A 32 4.67 5.91 5.46
N LYS A 33 5.85 6.50 5.43
CA LYS A 33 6.37 7.05 4.19
C LYS A 33 6.73 5.84 3.33
N PHE A 34 5.78 5.39 2.56
CA PHE A 34 6.06 4.57 1.40
C PHE A 34 7.15 5.28 0.61
N ASN A 35 8.26 4.60 0.43
CA ASN A 35 9.53 5.08 -0.07
C ASN A 35 9.35 6.07 -1.23
N GLY A 36 9.39 7.36 -0.93
CA GLY A 36 9.98 8.37 -1.76
C GLY A 36 9.14 9.12 -2.76
N ALA A 37 7.96 8.77 -3.10
CA ALA A 37 7.23 9.58 -4.08
C ALA A 37 5.88 10.04 -3.54
N SER A 38 5.90 11.05 -2.67
CA SER A 38 4.71 11.86 -2.53
C SER A 38 4.58 12.66 -3.84
N ILE A 39 3.53 12.37 -4.61
CA ILE A 39 3.20 13.14 -5.81
C ILE A 39 2.95 14.58 -5.37
N ASP A 40 3.75 15.49 -5.91
CA ASP A 40 3.55 16.92 -5.69
C ASP A 40 2.39 17.39 -6.59
N TYR A 41 1.18 17.36 -6.07
CA TYR A 41 -0.02 17.77 -6.78
C TYR A 41 -0.07 19.26 -7.16
N THR A 42 0.90 20.05 -6.72
CA THR A 42 1.05 21.44 -7.17
C THR A 42 1.69 21.53 -8.55
N LYS A 43 2.54 20.56 -8.88
CA LYS A 43 3.29 20.49 -10.15
C LYS A 43 2.70 19.46 -11.10
N VAL A 44 2.19 18.36 -10.56
CA VAL A 44 1.72 17.21 -11.33
C VAL A 44 0.22 17.07 -11.16
N LYS A 45 -0.54 17.25 -12.22
CA LYS A 45 -2.01 17.20 -12.21
C LYS A 45 -2.57 16.13 -13.12
N THR A 46 -1.82 15.73 -14.13
CA THR A 46 -2.28 14.80 -15.16
C THR A 46 -1.38 13.58 -15.26
N ILE A 47 -1.96 12.46 -15.62
CA ILE A 47 -1.26 11.21 -15.88
C ILE A 47 -1.73 10.59 -17.19
N THR A 48 -0.78 10.12 -17.97
CA THR A 48 -1.01 9.28 -19.13
C THR A 48 -0.58 7.85 -18.79
N ILE A 49 -1.47 6.90 -18.94
CA ILE A 49 -1.17 5.49 -18.78
C ILE A 49 -1.27 4.83 -20.15
N ARG A 50 -0.11 4.39 -20.65
CA ARG A 50 -0.04 3.64 -21.91
C ARG A 50 -0.50 2.23 -21.72
N ASP A 51 -0.99 1.62 -22.77
CA ASP A 51 -1.41 0.23 -22.73
C ASP A 51 -0.19 -0.67 -22.51
N PHE A 52 -0.29 -1.54 -21.50
CA PHE A 52 0.74 -2.52 -21.21
C PHE A 52 0.76 -3.60 -22.29
N THR A 53 1.95 -4.01 -22.68
CA THR A 53 2.15 -5.12 -23.61
C THR A 53 2.47 -6.40 -22.86
N ASN A 54 2.00 -7.54 -23.39
CA ASN A 54 2.32 -8.84 -22.80
C ASN A 54 3.46 -9.49 -23.60
N GLN A 55 4.63 -9.57 -22.97
CA GLN A 55 5.83 -10.22 -23.47
C GLN A 55 6.11 -11.57 -22.79
N ALA A 56 5.20 -12.02 -21.92
CA ALA A 56 5.36 -13.28 -21.21
C ALA A 56 5.34 -14.48 -22.19
N PRO A 57 6.09 -15.57 -21.87
CA PRO A 57 6.11 -16.78 -22.67
C PRO A 57 4.72 -17.42 -22.86
N TYR A 58 3.87 -17.26 -21.85
CA TYR A 58 2.46 -17.65 -21.93
C TYR A 58 1.62 -16.44 -22.34
N VAL A 59 1.04 -16.47 -23.52
CA VAL A 59 0.23 -15.35 -24.03
C VAL A 59 -1.21 -15.51 -23.59
N ASN A 60 -1.59 -14.74 -22.57
CA ASN A 60 -3.00 -14.49 -22.28
C ASN A 60 -3.40 -13.14 -22.90
N PRO A 61 -4.15 -13.10 -24.00
CA PRO A 61 -4.42 -11.86 -24.73
C PRO A 61 -5.31 -10.88 -23.95
N THR A 62 -6.04 -11.35 -22.94
CA THR A 62 -6.92 -10.51 -22.13
C THR A 62 -6.22 -9.90 -20.91
N LEU A 63 -5.07 -10.43 -20.53
CA LEU A 63 -4.38 -10.02 -19.30
C LEU A 63 -3.89 -8.58 -19.36
N ALA A 64 -3.19 -8.22 -20.43
CA ALA A 64 -2.59 -6.89 -20.55
C ALA A 64 -3.64 -5.76 -20.63
N PRO A 65 -4.70 -5.87 -21.46
CA PRO A 65 -5.77 -4.88 -21.48
C PRO A 65 -6.49 -4.77 -20.14
N GLN A 66 -6.82 -5.88 -19.50
CA GLN A 66 -7.48 -5.86 -18.20
C GLN A 66 -6.61 -5.24 -17.12
N PHE A 67 -5.34 -5.60 -17.07
CA PHE A 67 -4.37 -5.00 -16.16
C PHE A 67 -4.27 -3.48 -16.35
N THR A 68 -4.21 -3.03 -17.60
CA THR A 68 -4.15 -1.60 -17.92
C THR A 68 -5.39 -0.84 -17.43
N GLU A 69 -6.58 -1.40 -17.65
CA GLU A 69 -7.84 -0.78 -17.20
C GLU A 69 -7.95 -0.78 -15.67
N ASP A 70 -7.60 -1.87 -15.00
CA ASP A 70 -7.58 -1.94 -13.54
C ASP A 70 -6.59 -0.92 -12.95
N LEU A 71 -5.43 -0.75 -13.59
CA LEU A 71 -4.43 0.22 -13.17
C LEU A 71 -4.93 1.65 -13.32
N LYS A 72 -5.57 1.99 -14.46
CA LYS A 72 -6.21 3.29 -14.68
C LYS A 72 -7.24 3.59 -13.60
N ASP A 73 -8.07 2.60 -13.27
CA ASP A 73 -9.12 2.73 -12.26
C ASP A 73 -8.55 2.96 -10.86
N ILE A 74 -7.49 2.26 -10.49
CA ILE A 74 -6.78 2.46 -9.20
C ILE A 74 -6.22 3.88 -9.11
N TYR A 75 -5.56 4.37 -10.15
CA TYR A 75 -5.01 5.73 -10.14
C TYR A 75 -6.09 6.81 -10.03
N ILE A 76 -7.20 6.66 -10.74
CA ILE A 76 -8.34 7.58 -10.65
C ILE A 76 -8.94 7.60 -9.24
N ARG A 77 -9.05 6.43 -8.59
CA ARG A 77 -9.69 6.32 -7.27
C ARG A 77 -8.76 6.73 -6.12
N GLN A 78 -7.46 6.46 -6.25
CA GLN A 78 -6.51 6.65 -5.15
C GLN A 78 -5.69 7.93 -5.26
N THR A 79 -5.73 8.61 -6.38
CA THR A 79 -4.98 9.84 -6.60
C THR A 79 -5.89 10.98 -7.03
N ARG A 80 -5.38 12.21 -6.99
CA ARG A 80 -6.07 13.39 -7.51
C ARG A 80 -5.67 13.72 -8.94
N LEU A 81 -4.98 12.79 -9.62
CA LEU A 81 -4.51 12.97 -10.97
C LEU A 81 -5.67 12.80 -11.97
N GLN A 82 -5.66 13.60 -13.01
CA GLN A 82 -6.59 13.47 -14.12
C GLN A 82 -5.95 12.58 -15.19
N LEU A 83 -6.67 11.54 -15.59
CA LEU A 83 -6.23 10.68 -16.67
C LEU A 83 -6.42 11.40 -18.01
N VAL A 84 -5.35 11.51 -18.78
CA VAL A 84 -5.34 12.10 -20.13
C VAL A 84 -4.77 11.10 -21.14
N PRO A 85 -5.24 11.10 -22.39
CA PRO A 85 -4.83 10.11 -23.38
C PRO A 85 -3.37 10.24 -23.82
N SER A 86 -2.81 11.44 -23.73
CA SER A 86 -1.42 11.71 -24.11
C SER A 86 -0.90 12.98 -23.47
N ASN A 87 0.42 13.11 -23.37
CA ASN A 87 1.10 14.29 -22.84
C ASN A 87 0.68 14.68 -21.41
N GLY A 88 0.46 13.70 -20.54
CA GLY A 88 0.30 13.94 -19.11
C GLY A 88 1.60 14.42 -18.47
N ASP A 89 1.48 15.09 -17.32
CA ASP A 89 2.65 15.48 -16.51
C ASP A 89 3.45 14.27 -16.04
N LEU A 90 2.75 13.15 -15.82
CA LEU A 90 3.33 11.82 -15.61
C LEU A 90 2.94 10.90 -16.77
N GLU A 91 3.87 10.09 -17.18
CA GLU A 91 3.63 9.05 -18.17
C GLU A 91 4.04 7.70 -17.57
N LEU A 92 3.10 6.75 -17.58
CA LEU A 92 3.31 5.41 -17.11
C LEU A 92 3.18 4.45 -18.27
N GLU A 93 4.26 3.70 -18.53
CA GLU A 93 4.29 2.65 -19.53
C GLU A 93 5.01 1.43 -18.94
N GLY A 94 4.70 0.25 -19.44
CA GLY A 94 5.34 -0.97 -18.98
C GLY A 94 4.97 -2.17 -19.83
N GLU A 95 5.60 -3.28 -19.50
CA GLU A 95 5.37 -4.56 -20.14
C GLU A 95 5.23 -5.68 -19.09
N ILE A 96 4.41 -6.67 -19.39
CA ILE A 96 4.29 -7.88 -18.58
C ILE A 96 5.31 -8.89 -19.10
N THR A 97 6.35 -9.15 -18.32
CA THR A 97 7.46 -10.05 -18.71
C THR A 97 7.27 -11.48 -18.26
N GLY A 98 6.41 -11.69 -17.25
CA GLY A 98 6.11 -13.01 -16.75
C GLY A 98 4.90 -13.03 -15.83
N TYR A 99 4.31 -14.19 -15.71
CA TYR A 99 3.31 -14.48 -14.69
C TYR A 99 3.32 -15.95 -14.34
N ASP A 100 3.07 -16.24 -13.07
CA ASP A 100 3.06 -17.58 -12.51
C ASP A 100 1.72 -17.91 -11.87
N PHE A 101 1.28 -19.16 -12.04
CA PHE A 101 0.14 -19.70 -11.37
C PHE A 101 0.59 -20.55 -10.19
N ALA A 102 0.31 -20.11 -8.97
CA ALA A 102 0.56 -20.88 -7.77
C ALA A 102 -0.77 -21.42 -7.22
N PRO A 103 -0.94 -22.75 -7.11
CA PRO A 103 -2.10 -23.29 -6.43
C PRO A 103 -2.07 -22.87 -4.96
N MET A 104 -3.13 -22.26 -4.48
CA MET A 104 -3.27 -21.99 -3.05
C MET A 104 -3.71 -23.26 -2.34
N ALA A 105 -3.08 -23.54 -1.17
CA ALA A 105 -3.41 -24.69 -0.36
C ALA A 105 -4.91 -24.70 0.01
N VAL A 106 -5.58 -25.78 -0.37
CA VAL A 106 -6.99 -26.02 -0.10
C VAL A 106 -7.11 -26.48 1.35
N LYS A 107 -7.91 -25.80 2.16
CA LYS A 107 -8.40 -26.39 3.41
C LYS A 107 -9.34 -27.54 3.06
N GLU A 108 -9.27 -28.65 3.83
CA GLU A 108 -9.92 -29.93 3.56
C GLU A 108 -11.42 -29.89 3.22
N ASP A 109 -12.11 -28.77 3.42
CA ASP A 109 -13.56 -28.60 3.19
C ASP A 109 -13.94 -27.71 2.01
N ALA A 110 -13.00 -27.22 1.21
CA ALA A 110 -13.30 -26.32 0.11
C ALA A 110 -12.99 -26.95 -1.26
N ILE A 111 -14.01 -27.30 -1.98
CA ILE A 111 -13.95 -27.87 -3.36
C ILE A 111 -13.50 -26.82 -4.41
N ALA A 112 -13.23 -25.59 -4.02
CA ALA A 112 -12.75 -24.54 -4.91
C ALA A 112 -11.23 -24.40 -4.82
N SER A 113 -10.51 -24.93 -5.78
CA SER A 113 -9.09 -24.65 -5.96
C SER A 113 -8.92 -23.18 -6.35
N GLN A 114 -8.45 -22.37 -5.43
CA GLN A 114 -8.06 -21.00 -5.71
C GLN A 114 -6.63 -21.01 -6.29
N THR A 115 -6.45 -20.38 -7.42
CA THR A 115 -5.13 -20.21 -8.04
C THR A 115 -4.72 -18.75 -7.88
N ARG A 116 -3.50 -18.52 -7.36
CA ARG A 116 -2.93 -17.18 -7.32
C ARG A 116 -2.19 -16.92 -8.62
N LEU A 117 -2.54 -15.84 -9.30
CA LEU A 117 -1.80 -15.30 -10.42
C LEU A 117 -0.81 -14.25 -9.92
N THR A 118 0.46 -14.43 -10.19
CA THR A 118 1.51 -13.43 -9.93
C THR A 118 2.00 -12.87 -11.26
N ILE A 119 1.97 -11.56 -11.41
CA ILE A 119 2.44 -10.84 -12.61
C ILE A 119 3.77 -10.18 -12.28
N THR A 120 4.72 -10.30 -13.17
CA THR A 120 6.04 -9.67 -13.11
C THR A 120 6.26 -8.73 -14.29
#